data_664232ad156e60faf5c2a5608a688efb
#
_entry.id   664232ad156e60faf5c2a5608a688efb
#
_cell.length_a   1.000
_cell.length_b   1.000
_cell.length_c   1.000
_cell.angle_alpha   90.00
_cell.angle_beta   90.00
_cell.angle_gamma   90.00
#
_symmetry.space_group_name_H-M   'P 1'
#
loop_
_entity.id
_entity.type
_entity.pdbx_description
1 polymer ?
#
loop_
_entity_poly.entity_id
_entity_poly.type
_entity_poly.pdbx_seq_one_letter_code
_entity_poly.pdbx_strand_id
1 'polypeptide(L)'
;VQNANLRQSINVINNNVDFWRWVKVNQKQITSVDKFKTIPLLDNNNALINCASLYISDTYQQEQIEALVTKYVKEAQFVSSSYIETANENEKAEWMKLFRKLGLKSDNKDILFSDILPKLSTIEAESLDSVVAMMTKHLKDLKDKWAERKHQIMQLRVRTQYAGYKTIDQVIIVNVDEDSVSEPFKYITLANEVHPDILKANKDLLHAISEEYGNRNLITTKQMWIDAKVK
;
A
#
# COMPACT_ATOMS: atom_id res chain seq x y z
N VAL A 1 -13.13 17.99 -38.12
CA VAL A 1 -12.54 19.31 -37.74
C VAL A 1 -12.97 19.69 -36.32
N GLN A 2 -14.27 19.65 -35.96
CA GLN A 2 -14.75 20.00 -34.61
C GLN A 2 -14.14 19.13 -33.49
N ASN A 3 -13.94 17.83 -33.72
CA ASN A 3 -13.33 16.94 -32.73
C ASN A 3 -11.84 17.19 -32.47
N ALA A 4 -11.09 17.70 -33.44
CA ALA A 4 -9.69 18.03 -33.27
C ALA A 4 -9.49 19.31 -32.43
N ASN A 5 -10.33 20.33 -32.66
CA ASN A 5 -10.29 21.56 -31.89
C ASN A 5 -10.72 21.35 -30.44
N LEU A 6 -11.69 20.48 -30.19
CA LEU A 6 -12.11 20.12 -28.83
C LEU A 6 -10.96 19.42 -28.08
N ARG A 7 -10.27 18.48 -28.71
CA ARG A 7 -9.10 17.80 -28.10
C ARG A 7 -7.97 18.75 -27.78
N GLN A 8 -7.66 19.71 -28.67
CA GLN A 8 -6.64 20.73 -28.40
C GLN A 8 -7.04 21.63 -27.21
N SER A 9 -8.31 22.01 -27.11
CA SER A 9 -8.81 22.84 -26.01
C SER A 9 -8.73 22.11 -24.66
N ILE A 10 -9.02 20.80 -24.62
CA ILE A 10 -9.00 20.00 -23.40
C ILE A 10 -7.57 19.72 -22.91
N ASN A 11 -6.58 19.82 -23.78
CA ASN A 11 -5.17 19.65 -23.43
C ASN A 11 -4.57 20.88 -22.71
N VAL A 12 -5.32 21.94 -22.51
CA VAL A 12 -4.92 23.04 -21.62
C VAL A 12 -5.28 22.65 -20.18
N ILE A 13 -4.34 22.80 -19.24
CA ILE A 13 -4.45 22.30 -17.85
C ILE A 13 -5.79 22.68 -17.19
N ASN A 14 -6.15 23.96 -17.21
CA ASN A 14 -7.39 24.44 -16.60
C ASN A 14 -8.64 23.86 -17.26
N ASN A 15 -8.66 23.77 -18.57
CA ASN A 15 -9.78 23.21 -19.32
C ASN A 15 -9.92 21.70 -19.10
N ASN A 16 -8.83 21.01 -18.80
CA ASN A 16 -8.84 19.58 -18.53
C ASN A 16 -9.58 19.26 -17.22
N VAL A 17 -9.28 19.97 -16.14
CA VAL A 17 -9.97 19.79 -14.85
C VAL A 17 -11.47 20.08 -15.00
N ASP A 18 -11.84 21.18 -15.64
CA ASP A 18 -13.25 21.56 -15.85
C ASP A 18 -13.99 20.56 -16.76
N PHE A 19 -13.32 20.07 -17.80
CA PHE A 19 -13.88 19.03 -18.65
C PHE A 19 -14.18 17.76 -17.84
N TRP A 20 -13.26 17.29 -17.04
CA TRP A 20 -13.47 16.08 -16.25
C TRP A 20 -14.49 16.26 -15.13
N ARG A 21 -14.59 17.47 -14.55
CA ARG A 21 -15.69 17.83 -13.62
C ARG A 21 -17.04 17.73 -14.32
N TRP A 22 -17.13 18.25 -15.53
CA TRP A 22 -18.34 18.14 -16.34
C TRP A 22 -18.67 16.67 -16.66
N VAL A 23 -17.71 15.87 -17.05
CA VAL A 23 -17.89 14.41 -17.30
C VAL A 23 -18.40 13.73 -16.04
N LYS A 24 -17.83 14.01 -14.87
CA LYS A 24 -18.25 13.44 -13.57
C LYS A 24 -19.73 13.75 -13.30
N VAL A 25 -20.13 15.00 -13.43
CA VAL A 25 -21.51 15.42 -13.15
C VAL A 25 -22.49 14.76 -14.12
N ASN A 26 -22.14 14.64 -15.39
CA ASN A 26 -23.00 14.13 -16.44
C ASN A 26 -22.84 12.62 -16.71
N GLN A 27 -22.06 11.89 -15.92
CA GLN A 27 -21.76 10.48 -16.19
C GLN A 27 -22.97 9.55 -16.28
N LYS A 28 -24.11 9.92 -15.67
CA LYS A 28 -25.36 9.17 -15.77
C LYS A 28 -26.04 9.32 -17.12
N GLN A 29 -25.79 10.42 -17.81
CA GLN A 29 -26.34 10.74 -19.14
C GLN A 29 -25.41 10.29 -20.27
N ILE A 30 -24.13 10.02 -19.95
CA ILE A 30 -23.14 9.57 -20.91
C ILE A 30 -23.31 8.07 -21.15
N THR A 31 -23.67 7.70 -22.38
CA THR A 31 -23.94 6.31 -22.78
C THR A 31 -22.72 5.41 -22.68
N SER A 32 -21.52 5.95 -22.82
CA SER A 32 -20.27 5.22 -22.65
C SER A 32 -19.13 6.14 -22.24
N VAL A 33 -18.61 5.93 -21.03
CA VAL A 33 -17.41 6.61 -20.52
C VAL A 33 -16.15 6.13 -21.26
N ASP A 34 -16.18 4.95 -21.87
CA ASP A 34 -15.04 4.38 -22.61
C ASP A 34 -14.56 5.27 -23.74
N LYS A 35 -15.45 6.04 -24.34
CA LYS A 35 -15.10 7.00 -25.41
C LYS A 35 -14.15 8.10 -24.95
N PHE A 36 -14.05 8.34 -23.63
CA PHE A 36 -13.20 9.36 -23.04
C PHE A 36 -11.85 8.82 -22.58
N LYS A 37 -11.60 7.49 -22.61
CA LYS A 37 -10.33 6.88 -22.18
C LYS A 37 -9.10 7.40 -22.95
N THR A 38 -9.30 7.94 -24.13
CA THR A 38 -8.22 8.54 -24.94
C THR A 38 -7.91 9.99 -24.57
N ILE A 39 -8.73 10.62 -23.72
CA ILE A 39 -8.50 11.97 -23.24
C ILE A 39 -7.61 11.88 -22.01
N PRO A 40 -6.47 12.59 -21.97
CA PRO A 40 -5.54 12.50 -20.85
C PRO A 40 -6.12 13.15 -19.57
N LEU A 41 -5.60 12.69 -18.43
CA LEU A 41 -5.75 13.31 -17.12
C LEU A 41 -4.45 13.97 -16.68
N LEU A 42 -4.52 14.90 -15.76
CA LEU A 42 -3.34 15.45 -15.09
C LEU A 42 -2.78 14.45 -14.09
N ASP A 43 -1.47 14.34 -14.03
CA ASP A 43 -0.76 13.69 -12.93
C ASP A 43 -0.45 14.68 -11.78
N ASN A 44 0.21 14.21 -10.73
CA ASN A 44 0.63 15.03 -9.59
C ASN A 44 1.63 16.16 -9.97
N ASN A 45 2.26 16.07 -11.13
CA ASN A 45 3.18 17.08 -11.65
C ASN A 45 2.51 18.02 -12.66
N ASN A 46 1.18 17.95 -12.80
CA ASN A 46 0.38 18.66 -13.81
C ASN A 46 0.73 18.30 -15.26
N ALA A 47 1.30 17.14 -15.50
CA ALA A 47 1.50 16.61 -16.85
C ALA A 47 0.24 15.88 -17.32
N LEU A 48 -0.07 15.99 -18.61
CA LEU A 48 -1.21 15.30 -19.23
C LEU A 48 -0.81 13.87 -19.62
N ILE A 49 -1.35 12.90 -18.91
CA ILE A 49 -1.00 11.48 -19.01
C ILE A 49 -2.21 10.65 -19.42
N ASN A 50 -1.98 9.62 -20.22
CA ASN A 50 -3.02 8.67 -20.61
C ASN A 50 -3.62 7.99 -19.37
N CYS A 51 -4.95 7.89 -19.31
CA CYS A 51 -5.66 7.26 -18.20
C CYS A 51 -5.11 5.86 -17.82
N ALA A 52 -4.77 5.03 -18.80
CA ALA A 52 -4.27 3.68 -18.55
C ALA A 52 -2.88 3.62 -17.90
N SER A 53 -2.14 4.73 -17.91
CA SER A 53 -0.80 4.84 -17.29
C SER A 53 -0.85 5.43 -15.89
N LEU A 54 -1.98 6.02 -15.49
CA LEU A 54 -2.15 6.65 -14.19
C LEU A 54 -2.63 5.66 -13.13
N TYR A 55 -2.18 5.93 -11.91
CA TYR A 55 -2.64 5.25 -10.71
C TYR A 55 -3.61 6.13 -9.92
N ILE A 56 -4.59 5.48 -9.29
CA ILE A 56 -5.41 6.09 -8.24
C ILE A 56 -4.96 5.51 -6.91
N SER A 57 -4.67 6.37 -5.95
CA SER A 57 -4.57 5.96 -4.57
C SER A 57 -5.98 5.65 -4.05
N ASP A 58 -6.23 4.45 -3.57
CA ASP A 58 -7.54 4.06 -3.00
C ASP A 58 -7.91 4.91 -1.78
N THR A 59 -6.92 5.57 -1.24
CA THR A 59 -7.06 6.59 -0.22
C THR A 59 -6.12 7.73 -0.57
N TYR A 60 -6.61 8.78 -1.17
CA TYR A 60 -5.88 10.04 -1.35
C TYR A 60 -5.32 10.64 -0.04
N GLN A 61 -5.42 9.91 1.06
CA GLN A 61 -4.97 10.28 2.38
C GLN A 61 -3.75 9.51 2.88
N GLN A 62 -3.23 8.54 2.12
CA GLN A 62 -2.05 7.77 2.54
C GLN A 62 -0.77 8.33 1.89
N GLU A 63 -0.35 9.50 2.33
CA GLU A 63 0.93 10.13 1.95
C GLU A 63 2.13 9.16 2.04
N GLN A 64 2.09 8.24 3.00
CA GLN A 64 3.15 7.25 3.19
C GLN A 64 3.23 6.22 2.06
N ILE A 65 2.10 5.78 1.51
CA ILE A 65 2.08 4.83 0.39
C ILE A 65 2.47 5.53 -0.91
N GLU A 66 2.00 6.75 -1.12
CA GLU A 66 2.41 7.55 -2.28
C GLU A 66 3.92 7.80 -2.26
N ALA A 67 4.49 8.18 -1.12
CA ALA A 67 5.92 8.36 -0.96
C ALA A 67 6.71 7.07 -1.26
N LEU A 68 6.23 5.92 -0.75
CA LEU A 68 6.82 4.61 -1.02
C LEU A 68 6.80 4.29 -2.53
N VAL A 69 5.64 4.46 -3.15
CA VAL A 69 5.46 4.14 -4.57
C VAL A 69 6.29 5.07 -5.44
N THR A 70 6.26 6.37 -5.19
CA THR A 70 7.06 7.36 -5.92
C THR A 70 8.57 7.05 -5.84
N LYS A 71 9.04 6.56 -4.69
CA LYS A 71 10.45 6.24 -4.47
C LYS A 71 10.89 4.95 -5.17
N TYR A 72 10.06 3.92 -5.19
CA TYR A 72 10.46 2.57 -5.63
C TYR A 72 9.85 2.12 -6.96
N VAL A 73 8.82 2.81 -7.45
CA VAL A 73 8.17 2.53 -8.73
C VAL A 73 8.46 3.66 -9.71
N LYS A 74 9.48 3.48 -10.53
CA LYS A 74 10.06 4.55 -11.39
C LYS A 74 9.07 5.24 -12.34
N GLU A 75 7.97 4.60 -12.69
CA GLU A 75 7.00 5.09 -13.68
C GLU A 75 5.61 5.27 -13.08
N ALA A 76 5.48 5.24 -11.76
CA ALA A 76 4.18 5.46 -11.14
C ALA A 76 3.82 6.94 -11.16
N GLN A 77 2.82 7.26 -11.93
CA GLN A 77 2.22 8.59 -11.99
C GLN A 77 0.83 8.50 -11.40
N PHE A 78 0.57 9.30 -10.38
CA PHE A 78 -0.75 9.37 -9.75
C PHE A 78 -1.58 10.47 -10.40
N VAL A 79 -2.89 10.24 -10.47
CA VAL A 79 -3.82 11.27 -10.91
C VAL A 79 -3.78 12.45 -9.94
N SER A 80 -3.83 13.67 -10.50
CA SER A 80 -3.72 14.89 -9.71
C SER A 80 -4.83 15.02 -8.66
N SER A 81 -4.46 15.49 -7.46
CA SER A 81 -5.41 15.85 -6.41
C SER A 81 -6.35 16.99 -6.79
N SER A 82 -5.99 17.83 -7.77
CA SER A 82 -6.78 18.97 -8.21
C SER A 82 -8.22 18.64 -8.67
N TYR A 83 -8.48 17.39 -9.05
CA TYR A 83 -9.83 16.94 -9.39
C TYR A 83 -10.74 16.81 -8.16
N ILE A 84 -10.17 16.53 -6.99
CA ILE A 84 -10.89 16.16 -5.76
C ILE A 84 -10.65 17.12 -4.60
N GLU A 85 -9.80 18.11 -4.76
CA GLU A 85 -9.37 19.03 -3.71
C GLU A 85 -10.52 19.72 -2.98
N THR A 86 -11.61 20.03 -3.71
CA THR A 86 -12.82 20.64 -3.16
C THR A 86 -13.97 19.66 -2.94
N ALA A 87 -13.72 18.36 -3.13
CA ALA A 87 -14.76 17.34 -3.09
C ALA A 87 -15.02 16.86 -1.66
N ASN A 88 -16.30 16.75 -1.28
CA ASN A 88 -16.68 16.04 -0.06
C ASN A 88 -16.53 14.51 -0.25
N GLU A 89 -16.70 13.72 0.81
CA GLU A 89 -16.45 12.26 0.78
C GLU A 89 -17.32 11.52 -0.27
N ASN A 90 -18.57 11.92 -0.46
CA ASN A 90 -19.43 11.33 -1.48
C ASN A 90 -18.93 11.66 -2.89
N GLU A 91 -18.50 12.88 -3.10
CA GLU A 91 -17.93 13.32 -4.39
C GLU A 91 -16.58 12.65 -4.68
N LYS A 92 -15.74 12.42 -3.66
CA LYS A 92 -14.50 11.63 -3.80
C LYS A 92 -14.81 10.20 -4.25
N ALA A 93 -15.82 9.57 -3.64
CA ALA A 93 -16.25 8.22 -4.04
C ALA A 93 -16.75 8.18 -5.50
N GLU A 94 -17.45 9.21 -5.97
CA GLU A 94 -17.87 9.32 -7.38
C GLU A 94 -16.67 9.50 -8.32
N TRP A 95 -15.67 10.28 -7.93
CA TRP A 95 -14.42 10.42 -8.67
C TRP A 95 -13.67 9.09 -8.78
N MET A 96 -13.53 8.36 -7.68
CA MET A 96 -12.91 7.04 -7.68
C MET A 96 -13.63 6.07 -8.62
N LYS A 97 -14.96 6.11 -8.64
CA LYS A 97 -15.76 5.30 -9.56
C LYS A 97 -15.53 5.69 -11.02
N LEU A 98 -15.41 6.97 -11.31
CA LEU A 98 -15.11 7.45 -12.66
C LEU A 98 -13.72 7.03 -13.10
N PHE A 99 -12.70 7.23 -12.28
CA PHE A 99 -11.31 6.86 -12.58
C PHE A 99 -11.16 5.37 -12.85
N ARG A 100 -11.80 4.50 -12.06
CA ARG A 100 -11.82 3.06 -12.32
C ARG A 100 -12.48 2.71 -13.66
N LYS A 101 -13.57 3.38 -14.03
CA LYS A 101 -14.21 3.21 -15.36
C LYS A 101 -13.32 3.67 -16.50
N LEU A 102 -12.50 4.70 -16.30
CA LEU A 102 -11.52 5.17 -17.27
C LEU A 102 -10.31 4.23 -17.40
N GLY A 103 -10.19 3.24 -16.51
CA GLY A 103 -9.13 2.25 -16.56
C GLY A 103 -7.84 2.67 -15.87
N LEU A 104 -7.91 3.65 -14.94
CA LEU A 104 -6.79 3.95 -14.07
C LEU A 104 -6.46 2.74 -13.21
N LYS A 105 -5.17 2.51 -13.01
CA LYS A 105 -4.69 1.41 -12.19
C LYS A 105 -4.95 1.69 -10.72
N SER A 106 -5.42 0.68 -9.99
CA SER A 106 -5.47 0.77 -8.53
C SER A 106 -4.05 0.58 -7.99
N ASP A 107 -3.64 1.47 -7.08
CA ASP A 107 -2.26 1.60 -6.62
C ASP A 107 -1.73 0.42 -5.82
N ASN A 108 -2.60 -0.43 -5.30
CA ASN A 108 -2.18 -1.20 -4.13
C ASN A 108 -1.73 -2.62 -4.45
N LYS A 109 -2.57 -3.41 -5.10
CA LYS A 109 -2.31 -4.83 -5.30
C LYS A 109 -1.23 -5.10 -6.34
N ASP A 110 -1.36 -4.49 -7.51
CA ASP A 110 -0.44 -4.74 -8.63
C ASP A 110 0.94 -4.18 -8.32
N ILE A 111 1.01 -2.99 -7.73
CA ILE A 111 2.28 -2.38 -7.28
C ILE A 111 2.95 -3.24 -6.21
N LEU A 112 2.19 -3.72 -5.21
CA LEU A 112 2.76 -4.58 -4.18
C LEU A 112 3.45 -5.80 -4.79
N PHE A 113 2.76 -6.51 -5.69
CA PHE A 113 3.28 -7.76 -6.25
C PHE A 113 4.33 -7.59 -7.32
N SER A 114 4.20 -6.57 -8.17
CA SER A 114 5.08 -6.38 -9.34
C SER A 114 6.32 -5.55 -9.01
N ASP A 115 6.21 -4.61 -8.07
CA ASP A 115 7.24 -3.60 -7.87
C ASP A 115 7.86 -3.59 -6.47
N ILE A 116 7.07 -3.81 -5.41
CA ILE A 116 7.54 -3.71 -4.03
C ILE A 116 8.12 -5.03 -3.54
N LEU A 117 7.38 -6.14 -3.63
CA LEU A 117 7.86 -7.44 -3.15
C LEU A 117 9.19 -7.87 -3.77
N PRO A 118 9.44 -7.70 -5.08
CA PRO A 118 10.73 -8.04 -5.68
C PRO A 118 11.90 -7.21 -5.15
N LYS A 119 11.62 -6.05 -4.55
CA LYS A 119 12.64 -5.12 -4.05
C LYS A 119 12.79 -5.10 -2.53
N LEU A 120 12.11 -5.96 -1.79
CA LEU A 120 12.08 -5.94 -0.32
C LEU A 120 13.48 -5.89 0.33
N SER A 121 14.46 -6.58 -0.23
CA SER A 121 15.84 -6.58 0.27
C SER A 121 16.54 -5.23 0.14
N THR A 122 16.15 -4.39 -0.80
CA THR A 122 16.77 -3.09 -1.12
C THR A 122 16.00 -1.89 -0.60
N ILE A 123 14.80 -2.08 -0.08
CA ILE A 123 13.98 -0.99 0.48
C ILE A 123 14.67 -0.43 1.71
N GLU A 124 14.77 0.88 1.79
CA GLU A 124 15.40 1.60 2.91
C GLU A 124 14.56 1.51 4.19
N ALA A 125 15.22 1.61 5.34
CA ALA A 125 14.61 1.41 6.66
C ALA A 125 13.38 2.30 6.90
N GLU A 126 13.47 3.59 6.53
CA GLU A 126 12.38 4.55 6.70
C GLU A 126 11.10 4.21 5.93
N SER A 127 11.19 3.38 4.90
CA SER A 127 10.06 2.97 4.07
C SER A 127 9.46 1.62 4.46
N LEU A 128 10.14 0.86 5.32
CA LEU A 128 9.73 -0.51 5.65
C LEU A 128 8.41 -0.59 6.43
N ASP A 129 8.15 0.35 7.34
CA ASP A 129 6.89 0.39 8.08
C ASP A 129 5.69 0.59 7.13
N SER A 130 5.86 1.41 6.09
CA SER A 130 4.86 1.62 5.03
C SER A 130 4.65 0.36 4.18
N VAL A 131 5.72 -0.39 3.92
CA VAL A 131 5.65 -1.69 3.21
C VAL A 131 4.87 -2.71 4.03
N VAL A 132 5.15 -2.82 5.33
CA VAL A 132 4.41 -3.72 6.24
C VAL A 132 2.93 -3.37 6.26
N ALA A 133 2.59 -2.08 6.36
CA ALA A 133 1.21 -1.61 6.30
C ALA A 133 0.53 -1.94 4.96
N MET A 134 1.23 -1.78 3.85
CA MET A 134 0.72 -2.14 2.52
C MET A 134 0.48 -3.65 2.40
N MET A 135 1.39 -4.48 2.88
CA MET A 135 1.25 -5.93 2.91
C MET A 135 0.07 -6.36 3.79
N THR A 136 -0.12 -5.73 4.95
CA THR A 136 -1.25 -5.98 5.85
C THR A 136 -2.59 -5.70 5.16
N LYS A 137 -2.69 -4.58 4.48
CA LYS A 137 -3.89 -4.21 3.71
C LYS A 137 -4.26 -5.25 2.64
N HIS A 138 -3.25 -5.90 2.04
CA HIS A 138 -3.42 -6.91 0.99
C HIS A 138 -3.19 -8.34 1.46
N LEU A 139 -3.34 -8.61 2.77
CA LEU A 139 -3.04 -9.90 3.38
C LEU A 139 -3.78 -11.06 2.69
N LYS A 140 -5.04 -10.88 2.32
CA LYS A 140 -5.80 -11.92 1.63
C LYS A 140 -5.16 -12.30 0.30
N ASP A 141 -4.83 -11.31 -0.52
CA ASP A 141 -4.19 -11.53 -1.82
C ASP A 141 -2.78 -12.11 -1.67
N LEU A 142 -2.07 -11.72 -0.60
CA LEU A 142 -0.78 -12.31 -0.24
C LEU A 142 -0.93 -13.80 0.09
N LYS A 143 -1.90 -14.17 0.92
CA LYS A 143 -2.17 -15.58 1.28
C LYS A 143 -2.43 -16.44 0.04
N ASP A 144 -3.16 -15.94 -0.92
CA ASP A 144 -3.43 -16.64 -2.19
C ASP A 144 -2.15 -16.88 -3.02
N LYS A 145 -1.08 -16.15 -2.74
CA LYS A 145 0.20 -16.22 -3.46
C LYS A 145 1.40 -16.61 -2.59
N TRP A 146 1.18 -17.13 -1.36
CA TRP A 146 2.26 -17.47 -0.44
C TRP A 146 3.32 -18.37 -1.08
N ALA A 147 2.91 -19.47 -1.68
CA ALA A 147 3.85 -20.45 -2.25
C ALA A 147 4.73 -19.82 -3.35
N GLU A 148 4.13 -18.99 -4.20
CA GLU A 148 4.82 -18.30 -5.29
C GLU A 148 5.79 -17.22 -4.78
N ARG A 149 5.41 -16.50 -3.71
CA ARG A 149 6.10 -15.30 -3.22
C ARG A 149 6.92 -15.50 -1.95
N LYS A 150 6.99 -16.73 -1.45
CA LYS A 150 7.69 -17.06 -0.20
C LYS A 150 9.08 -16.44 -0.09
N HIS A 151 9.92 -16.61 -1.11
CA HIS A 151 11.28 -16.10 -1.10
C HIS A 151 11.32 -14.56 -0.95
N GLN A 152 10.42 -13.86 -1.59
CA GLN A 152 10.34 -12.40 -1.50
C GLN A 152 9.85 -11.97 -0.11
N ILE A 153 8.79 -12.58 0.40
CA ILE A 153 8.21 -12.25 1.70
C ILE A 153 9.22 -12.47 2.83
N MET A 154 10.06 -13.51 2.74
CA MET A 154 11.12 -13.78 3.73
C MET A 154 12.23 -12.72 3.75
N GLN A 155 12.30 -11.83 2.75
CA GLN A 155 13.21 -10.68 2.76
C GLN A 155 12.61 -9.47 3.50
N LEU A 156 11.38 -9.56 3.97
CA LEU A 156 10.75 -8.51 4.75
C LEU A 156 11.56 -8.24 6.02
N ARG A 157 11.88 -6.97 6.25
CA ARG A 157 12.50 -6.49 7.48
C ARG A 157 11.48 -5.71 8.28
N VAL A 158 11.42 -5.99 9.57
CA VAL A 158 10.46 -5.41 10.51
C VAL A 158 11.21 -4.67 11.60
N ARG A 159 10.69 -3.55 12.03
CA ARG A 159 11.25 -2.74 13.12
C ARG A 159 11.09 -3.49 14.45
N THR A 160 12.19 -3.58 15.19
CA THR A 160 12.23 -4.20 16.51
C THR A 160 12.38 -3.15 17.61
N GLN A 161 12.25 -3.58 18.87
CA GLN A 161 12.36 -2.69 20.04
C GLN A 161 13.73 -2.00 20.12
N TYR A 162 14.82 -2.76 20.01
CA TYR A 162 16.16 -2.24 20.26
C TYR A 162 17.21 -2.63 19.20
N ALA A 163 16.91 -3.56 18.33
CA ALA A 163 17.88 -4.08 17.36
C ALA A 163 17.74 -3.49 15.95
N GLY A 164 16.95 -2.41 15.79
CA GLY A 164 16.66 -1.81 14.50
C GLY A 164 15.75 -2.68 13.64
N TYR A 165 15.97 -2.69 12.33
CA TYR A 165 15.20 -3.54 11.41
C TYR A 165 15.87 -4.89 11.24
N LYS A 166 15.10 -5.95 11.41
CA LYS A 166 15.54 -7.35 11.26
C LYS A 166 14.65 -8.08 10.26
N THR A 167 15.21 -9.07 9.58
CA THR A 167 14.44 -9.95 8.69
C THR A 167 13.41 -10.74 9.48
N ILE A 168 12.32 -11.10 8.83
CA ILE A 168 11.18 -11.76 9.50
C ILE A 168 11.56 -13.06 10.22
N ASP A 169 12.60 -13.75 9.78
CA ASP A 169 13.12 -14.95 10.40
C ASP A 169 13.96 -14.69 11.67
N GLN A 170 14.31 -13.43 11.92
CA GLN A 170 15.14 -13.02 13.07
C GLN A 170 14.33 -12.29 14.15
N VAL A 171 13.08 -11.94 13.88
CA VAL A 171 12.24 -11.20 14.84
C VAL A 171 11.47 -12.14 15.76
N ILE A 172 11.07 -11.60 16.90
CA ILE A 172 10.22 -12.27 17.89
C ILE A 172 8.88 -11.56 17.90
N ILE A 173 7.81 -12.28 17.60
CA ILE A 173 6.45 -11.78 17.72
C ILE A 173 5.91 -12.26 19.07
N VAL A 174 5.74 -11.31 19.98
CA VAL A 174 5.17 -11.59 21.30
C VAL A 174 3.67 -11.38 21.21
N ASN A 175 2.90 -12.39 21.64
CA ASN A 175 1.45 -12.24 21.75
C ASN A 175 1.12 -11.26 22.88
N VAL A 176 0.42 -10.19 22.59
CA VAL A 176 0.12 -9.10 23.53
C VAL A 176 -0.90 -9.51 24.60
N ASP A 177 -1.61 -10.62 24.41
CA ASP A 177 -2.61 -11.15 25.35
C ASP A 177 -1.96 -11.94 26.50
N GLU A 178 -0.86 -11.42 27.04
CA GLU A 178 -0.01 -12.11 28.01
C GLU A 178 -0.50 -11.96 29.47
N ASP A 179 -1.66 -12.49 29.80
CA ASP A 179 -1.97 -12.78 31.21
C ASP A 179 -1.21 -14.01 31.76
N SER A 180 -0.42 -14.71 30.90
CA SER A 180 0.21 -15.99 31.21
C SER A 180 1.71 -15.92 31.47
N VAL A 181 2.35 -14.76 31.38
CA VAL A 181 3.80 -14.64 31.65
C VAL A 181 4.04 -14.42 33.13
N SER A 182 4.80 -15.33 33.76
CA SER A 182 5.17 -15.22 35.17
C SER A 182 6.13 -14.04 35.41
N GLU A 183 5.94 -13.38 36.56
CA GLU A 183 6.92 -12.43 37.09
C GLU A 183 8.28 -13.15 37.32
N PRO A 184 9.46 -12.58 37.03
CA PRO A 184 9.68 -11.20 36.55
C PRO A 184 9.72 -11.04 35.02
N PHE A 185 9.48 -12.11 34.25
CA PHE A 185 9.66 -12.13 32.80
C PHE A 185 8.69 -11.22 32.04
N LYS A 186 7.56 -10.88 32.64
CA LYS A 186 6.59 -9.93 32.10
C LYS A 186 7.21 -8.61 31.68
N TYR A 187 8.24 -8.14 32.40
CA TYR A 187 8.88 -6.84 32.17
C TYR A 187 10.14 -6.92 31.32
N ILE A 188 10.58 -8.12 30.93
CA ILE A 188 11.74 -8.28 30.06
C ILE A 188 11.34 -7.97 28.61
N THR A 189 12.02 -7.01 28.01
CA THR A 189 11.88 -6.73 26.56
C THR A 189 13.08 -7.34 25.84
N LEU A 190 12.80 -8.17 24.85
CA LEU A 190 13.83 -8.81 24.04
C LEU A 190 14.24 -7.87 22.89
N ALA A 191 15.54 -7.76 22.63
CA ALA A 191 16.06 -6.82 21.63
C ALA A 191 15.41 -7.01 20.22
N ASN A 192 15.07 -8.25 19.89
CA ASN A 192 14.49 -8.61 18.60
C ASN A 192 12.95 -8.69 18.62
N GLU A 193 12.30 -8.29 19.72
CA GLU A 193 10.83 -8.19 19.72
C GLU A 193 10.39 -7.16 18.69
N VAL A 194 9.37 -7.50 17.93
CA VAL A 194 8.74 -6.52 17.02
C VAL A 194 8.25 -5.32 17.81
N HIS A 195 8.50 -4.13 17.29
CA HIS A 195 8.07 -2.89 17.95
C HIS A 195 6.55 -2.89 18.18
N PRO A 196 6.05 -2.50 19.37
CA PRO A 196 4.63 -2.61 19.72
C PRO A 196 3.70 -1.94 18.74
N ASP A 197 4.07 -0.75 18.22
CA ASP A 197 3.23 -0.03 17.25
C ASP A 197 3.10 -0.81 15.94
N ILE A 198 4.19 -1.44 15.48
CA ILE A 198 4.18 -2.28 14.29
C ILE A 198 3.35 -3.52 14.52
N LEU A 199 3.54 -4.18 15.64
CA LEU A 199 2.79 -5.37 16.01
C LEU A 199 1.29 -5.09 16.11
N LYS A 200 0.91 -4.04 16.82
CA LYS A 200 -0.49 -3.64 16.99
C LYS A 200 -1.19 -3.35 15.66
N ALA A 201 -0.52 -2.63 14.77
CA ALA A 201 -1.09 -2.24 13.48
C ALA A 201 -1.12 -3.39 12.45
N ASN A 202 -0.25 -4.41 12.60
CA ASN A 202 0.00 -5.42 11.56
C ASN A 202 -0.02 -6.86 12.11
N LYS A 203 -0.71 -7.10 13.23
CA LYS A 203 -0.75 -8.39 13.94
C LYS A 203 -1.10 -9.54 13.00
N ASP A 204 -2.15 -9.41 12.22
CA ASP A 204 -2.65 -10.49 11.36
C ASP A 204 -1.67 -10.89 10.26
N LEU A 205 -0.96 -9.92 9.68
CA LEU A 205 0.10 -10.21 8.70
C LEU A 205 1.26 -10.98 9.34
N LEU A 206 1.76 -10.47 10.48
CA LEU A 206 2.92 -11.05 11.15
C LEU A 206 2.63 -12.46 11.64
N HIS A 207 1.44 -12.70 12.22
CA HIS A 207 1.00 -14.03 12.61
C HIS A 207 0.84 -14.96 11.40
N ALA A 208 0.21 -14.49 10.32
CA ALA A 208 0.04 -15.31 9.12
C ALA A 208 1.38 -15.72 8.50
N ILE A 209 2.36 -14.81 8.45
CA ILE A 209 3.73 -15.15 7.99
C ILE A 209 4.36 -16.19 8.94
N SER A 210 4.17 -16.01 10.26
CA SER A 210 4.69 -16.95 11.26
C SER A 210 4.16 -18.37 11.09
N GLU A 211 2.85 -18.49 10.92
CA GLU A 211 2.17 -19.78 10.75
C GLU A 211 2.57 -20.46 9.46
N GLU A 212 2.53 -19.73 8.34
CA GLU A 212 2.77 -20.29 7.01
C GLU A 212 4.22 -20.73 6.81
N TYR A 213 5.17 -19.98 7.33
CA TYR A 213 6.59 -20.27 7.10
C TYR A 213 7.27 -21.01 8.24
N GLY A 214 6.51 -21.38 9.28
CA GLY A 214 6.97 -22.23 10.37
C GLY A 214 8.22 -21.71 11.04
N ASN A 215 8.33 -20.41 11.19
CA ASN A 215 9.54 -19.78 11.71
C ASN A 215 9.68 -20.06 13.21
N ARG A 216 10.72 -20.81 13.58
CA ARG A 216 10.99 -21.19 14.97
C ARG A 216 11.27 -20.01 15.90
N ASN A 217 11.58 -18.85 15.36
CA ASN A 217 11.82 -17.63 16.13
C ASN A 217 10.56 -16.79 16.36
N LEU A 218 9.47 -17.11 15.65
CA LEU A 218 8.17 -16.48 15.83
C LEU A 218 7.42 -17.19 16.96
N ILE A 219 7.73 -16.83 18.18
CA ILE A 219 7.18 -17.47 19.38
C ILE A 219 5.95 -16.69 19.82
N THR A 220 4.84 -17.39 20.03
CA THR A 220 3.55 -16.80 20.37
C THR A 220 3.48 -16.29 21.80
N THR A 221 4.40 -16.70 22.67
CA THR A 221 4.50 -16.18 24.04
C THR A 221 5.93 -15.90 24.43
N LYS A 222 6.15 -14.87 25.22
CA LYS A 222 7.45 -14.47 25.78
C LYS A 222 8.04 -15.57 26.63
N GLN A 223 7.21 -16.26 27.43
CA GLN A 223 7.62 -17.40 28.27
C GLN A 223 8.19 -18.54 27.44
N MET A 224 7.52 -18.95 26.36
CA MET A 224 8.00 -20.02 25.47
C MET A 224 9.38 -19.73 24.88
N TRP A 225 9.64 -18.45 24.55
CA TRP A 225 10.95 -18.04 24.03
C TRP A 225 12.04 -18.13 25.11
N ILE A 226 11.76 -17.67 26.32
CA ILE A 226 12.65 -17.74 27.46
C ILE A 226 12.99 -19.21 27.77
N ASP A 227 11.97 -20.05 27.83
CA ASP A 227 12.12 -21.48 28.11
C ASP A 227 12.94 -22.22 27.02
N ALA A 228 12.83 -21.75 25.76
CA ALA A 228 13.61 -22.32 24.66
C ALA A 228 15.09 -21.89 24.68
N LYS A 229 15.43 -20.77 25.32
CA LYS A 229 16.81 -20.24 25.38
C LYS A 229 17.56 -20.66 26.65
N VAL A 230 16.85 -21.05 27.70
CA VAL A 230 17.43 -21.49 28.97
C VAL A 230 17.80 -22.98 28.95
N LYS A 231 17.39 -23.73 27.93
CA LYS A 231 17.84 -25.10 27.66
C LYS A 231 19.09 -25.10 26.80
#